data_8ed27fc5a3693102deb7681b57025dd1
#
_entry.id   8ed27fc5a3693102deb7681b57025dd1
#
_cell.length_a   1.000
_cell.length_b   1.000
_cell.length_c   1.000
_cell.angle_alpha   90.00
_cell.angle_beta   90.00
_cell.angle_gamma   90.00
#
_symmetry.space_group_name_H-M   'P 1'
#
loop_
_entity.id
_entity.type
_entity.pdbx_description
1 polymer ?
#
loop_
_entity_poly.entity_id
_entity_poly.type
_entity_poly.pdbx_seq_one_letter_code
_entity_poly.pdbx_strand_id
1 'polypeptide(L)'
;MAHAKIKITDIAAAQALPGVYAVLTYDTLPSSLVSKTQLETYPAPIIKQSVCPDLLASEEVAHVGQAIAMVIASSRHIAEDACELIQVDYTALRVAVDVVEAAKPEGPLAHSHLKDNIAASIETKFGDVETAFSECDDTLKLSFKQHRGGCHAMECRGVLGDWQQQLGELTLYSSTQCPYLVRRMVSRQLDCPESSIRVIAPDVGGGFGPKAGYYPEEALIAIATKELRRPVKWTEDRREHFTATNQQRDQIWELEVGFKKTGEITAIKGHVTHDSGAFLNYGLLLSATTLMPLPGPYKIKNLHVTLNTVYTNTVSTSPVRGAGRPNAAYAMDRVIDAVARHLSIDLADMRHINLVKNEDFPYQPGSKHRNGSMMTYDSGDYTGMLAMVKEMADYDNFRQEQKQARANGKYLGIGLACFIEDTGMGPYEGVNVRIDVTGNVIASTGAASQGQGHATVIAQVIAEQL
;
A
#
# COMPACT_ATOMS: atom_id res chain seq x y z
N MET A 1 4.88 -22.77 3.82
CA MET A 1 3.85 -23.09 2.81
C MET A 1 3.03 -21.85 2.52
N ALA A 2 2.43 -21.74 1.33
CA ALA A 2 1.58 -20.59 1.00
C ALA A 2 0.18 -20.71 1.65
N HIS A 3 -0.35 -21.92 1.79
CA HIS A 3 -1.62 -22.17 2.47
C HIS A 3 -1.58 -23.56 3.12
N ALA A 4 -1.75 -23.63 4.42
CA ALA A 4 -1.73 -24.88 5.16
C ALA A 4 -2.39 -24.75 6.54
N LYS A 5 -3.01 -25.81 7.03
CA LYS A 5 -3.22 -25.95 8.47
C LYS A 5 -1.89 -26.23 9.15
N ILE A 6 -1.70 -25.67 10.33
CA ILE A 6 -0.48 -25.84 11.13
C ILE A 6 -0.79 -26.34 12.51
N LYS A 7 0.16 -27.10 13.06
CA LYS A 7 0.17 -27.49 14.48
C LYS A 7 1.61 -27.47 14.97
N ILE A 8 1.91 -26.62 15.95
CA ILE A 8 3.19 -26.66 16.65
C ILE A 8 3.14 -27.87 17.59
N THR A 9 4.00 -28.87 17.35
CA THR A 9 3.98 -30.16 18.07
C THR A 9 4.99 -30.22 19.18
N ASP A 10 6.11 -29.52 19.07
CA ASP A 10 7.13 -29.46 20.10
C ASP A 10 7.95 -28.16 20.05
N ILE A 11 8.18 -27.58 21.21
CA ILE A 11 9.04 -26.39 21.41
C ILE A 11 10.11 -26.67 22.51
N ALA A 12 10.13 -27.86 23.13
CA ALA A 12 10.96 -28.15 24.29
C ALA A 12 12.45 -28.03 23.97
N ALA A 13 12.88 -28.51 22.81
CA ALA A 13 14.27 -28.39 22.37
C ALA A 13 14.71 -26.95 22.20
N ALA A 14 13.84 -26.10 21.61
CA ALA A 14 14.08 -24.65 21.46
C ALA A 14 14.17 -23.96 22.83
N GLN A 15 13.26 -24.28 23.76
CA GLN A 15 13.26 -23.71 25.10
C GLN A 15 14.48 -24.12 25.94
N ALA A 16 15.00 -25.33 25.72
CA ALA A 16 16.15 -25.88 26.48
C ALA A 16 17.50 -25.35 25.95
N LEU A 17 17.54 -24.69 24.78
CA LEU A 17 18.79 -24.18 24.21
C LEU A 17 19.40 -23.11 25.12
N PRO A 18 20.67 -23.22 25.54
CA PRO A 18 21.31 -22.23 26.40
C PRO A 18 21.28 -20.84 25.81
N GLY A 19 20.79 -19.87 26.58
CA GLY A 19 20.65 -18.47 26.15
C GLY A 19 19.27 -18.11 25.61
N VAL A 20 18.34 -19.06 25.45
CA VAL A 20 16.92 -18.78 25.17
C VAL A 20 16.22 -18.35 26.45
N TYR A 21 15.46 -17.26 26.37
CA TYR A 21 14.67 -16.72 27.48
C TYR A 21 13.20 -17.08 27.39
N ALA A 22 12.64 -17.12 26.17
CA ALA A 22 11.25 -17.49 25.93
C ALA A 22 11.04 -17.96 24.49
N VAL A 23 10.05 -18.85 24.31
CA VAL A 23 9.47 -19.23 23.02
C VAL A 23 7.98 -18.92 23.10
N LEU A 24 7.53 -17.99 22.28
CA LEU A 24 6.11 -17.59 22.20
C LEU A 24 5.47 -18.23 20.98
N THR A 25 4.29 -18.78 21.19
CA THR A 25 3.38 -19.29 20.16
C THR A 25 2.02 -18.64 20.38
N TYR A 26 1.08 -18.80 19.47
CA TYR A 26 -0.28 -18.30 19.65
C TYR A 26 -0.88 -18.70 21.01
N ASP A 27 -0.69 -19.95 21.43
CA ASP A 27 -1.24 -20.48 22.68
C ASP A 27 -0.61 -19.84 23.92
N THR A 28 0.69 -19.53 23.85
CA THR A 28 1.46 -18.97 24.97
C THR A 28 1.39 -17.44 25.06
N LEU A 29 0.76 -16.76 24.09
CA LEU A 29 0.51 -15.32 24.20
C LEU A 29 -0.38 -15.03 25.41
N PRO A 30 -0.12 -13.91 26.15
CA PRO A 30 -0.87 -13.56 27.35
C PRO A 30 -2.38 -13.51 27.12
N SER A 31 -3.16 -14.03 28.05
CA SER A 31 -4.63 -13.93 28.02
C SER A 31 -5.15 -12.52 28.30
N SER A 32 -4.29 -11.64 28.83
CA SER A 32 -4.60 -10.22 29.07
C SER A 32 -4.68 -9.36 27.81
N LEU A 33 -4.30 -9.90 26.65
CA LEU A 33 -4.44 -9.18 25.39
C LEU A 33 -5.91 -9.00 25.02
N VAL A 34 -6.26 -7.82 24.50
CA VAL A 34 -7.60 -7.56 23.95
C VAL A 34 -7.90 -8.51 22.79
N SER A 35 -6.87 -8.80 21.98
CA SER A 35 -6.94 -9.75 20.89
C SER A 35 -5.56 -10.34 20.61
N LYS A 36 -5.50 -11.64 20.30
CA LYS A 36 -4.30 -12.27 19.74
C LYS A 36 -4.19 -12.08 18.23
N THR A 37 -5.22 -11.53 17.60
CA THR A 37 -5.25 -11.09 16.20
C THR A 37 -4.89 -9.61 16.13
N GLN A 38 -4.14 -9.23 15.11
CA GLN A 38 -3.81 -7.83 14.84
C GLN A 38 -5.09 -7.01 14.65
N LEU A 39 -5.14 -5.84 15.27
CA LEU A 39 -6.30 -4.96 15.14
C LEU A 39 -6.33 -4.30 13.76
N GLU A 40 -7.53 -4.19 13.18
CA GLU A 40 -7.73 -3.52 11.90
C GLU A 40 -7.45 -2.01 12.01
N THR A 41 -6.60 -1.49 11.14
CA THR A 41 -6.14 -0.10 11.19
C THR A 41 -7.19 0.87 10.66
N TYR A 42 -7.86 0.52 9.57
CA TYR A 42 -8.82 1.36 8.86
C TYR A 42 -10.11 0.60 8.53
N PRO A 43 -10.94 0.28 9.52
CA PRO A 43 -12.22 -0.40 9.28
C PRO A 43 -13.14 0.45 8.40
N ALA A 44 -13.91 -0.19 7.53
CA ALA A 44 -14.88 0.48 6.68
C ALA A 44 -16.16 -0.37 6.54
N PRO A 45 -17.37 0.23 6.65
CA PRO A 45 -18.62 -0.52 6.62
C PRO A 45 -18.88 -1.32 5.34
N ILE A 46 -18.22 -0.95 4.24
CA ILE A 46 -18.34 -1.64 2.95
C ILE A 46 -17.51 -2.94 2.89
N ILE A 47 -16.62 -3.18 3.83
CA ILE A 47 -15.87 -4.44 3.93
C ILE A 47 -16.84 -5.53 4.35
N LYS A 48 -17.02 -6.52 3.47
CA LYS A 48 -17.92 -7.65 3.71
C LYS A 48 -17.32 -8.66 4.69
N GLN A 49 -16.02 -8.89 4.54
CA GLN A 49 -15.24 -9.85 5.32
C GLN A 49 -13.87 -9.20 5.59
N SER A 50 -13.62 -8.84 6.85
CA SER A 50 -12.30 -8.33 7.28
C SER A 50 -11.49 -9.47 7.85
N VAL A 51 -10.31 -9.72 7.28
CA VAL A 51 -9.35 -10.72 7.76
C VAL A 51 -8.04 -10.03 8.08
N CYS A 52 -7.67 -10.06 9.37
CA CYS A 52 -6.38 -9.60 9.87
C CYS A 52 -5.54 -10.79 10.33
N PRO A 53 -4.20 -10.74 10.27
CA PRO A 53 -3.36 -11.83 10.75
C PRO A 53 -3.44 -11.95 12.26
N ASP A 54 -3.34 -13.18 12.77
CA ASP A 54 -2.96 -13.37 14.16
C ASP A 54 -1.54 -12.84 14.40
N LEU A 55 -1.25 -12.40 15.63
CA LEU A 55 0.10 -11.95 16.00
C LEU A 55 1.14 -13.05 15.75
N LEU A 56 0.76 -14.30 16.05
CA LEU A 56 1.44 -15.53 15.64
C LEU A 56 0.34 -16.47 15.13
N ALA A 57 0.51 -17.07 13.97
CA ALA A 57 -0.53 -17.91 13.36
C ALA A 57 -0.98 -19.04 14.30
N SER A 58 -2.30 -19.23 14.43
CA SER A 58 -2.91 -20.22 15.33
C SER A 58 -3.05 -21.60 14.69
N GLU A 59 -3.96 -21.72 13.71
CA GLU A 59 -4.32 -23.00 13.10
C GLU A 59 -4.03 -23.06 11.60
N GLU A 60 -3.90 -21.92 10.95
CA GLU A 60 -3.76 -21.81 9.50
C GLU A 60 -2.76 -20.72 9.13
N VAL A 61 -1.90 -21.01 8.13
CA VAL A 61 -1.06 -20.02 7.48
C VAL A 61 -1.59 -19.72 6.08
N ALA A 62 -1.63 -18.44 5.72
CA ALA A 62 -2.26 -17.96 4.50
C ALA A 62 -1.27 -17.36 3.48
N HIS A 63 0.01 -17.21 3.82
CA HIS A 63 1.06 -16.83 2.88
C HIS A 63 2.44 -17.27 3.39
N VAL A 64 3.41 -17.34 2.47
CA VAL A 64 4.82 -17.57 2.84
C VAL A 64 5.35 -16.33 3.57
N GLY A 65 5.98 -16.54 4.73
CA GLY A 65 6.51 -15.45 5.58
C GLY A 65 5.59 -15.05 6.75
N GLN A 66 4.41 -15.64 6.89
CA GLN A 66 3.56 -15.42 8.07
C GLN A 66 4.23 -15.99 9.32
N ALA A 67 4.31 -15.20 10.39
CA ALA A 67 4.92 -15.60 11.66
C ALA A 67 4.08 -16.65 12.38
N ILE A 68 4.74 -17.71 12.87
CA ILE A 68 4.10 -18.81 13.61
C ILE A 68 4.60 -18.94 15.05
N ALA A 69 5.82 -18.50 15.32
CA ALA A 69 6.43 -18.49 16.63
C ALA A 69 7.45 -17.35 16.73
N MET A 70 7.79 -16.96 17.98
CA MET A 70 8.82 -15.97 18.27
C MET A 70 9.74 -16.52 19.35
N VAL A 71 11.04 -16.52 19.09
CA VAL A 71 12.07 -16.89 20.08
C VAL A 71 12.78 -15.63 20.57
N ILE A 72 12.93 -15.52 21.88
CA ILE A 72 13.70 -14.48 22.54
C ILE A 72 14.93 -15.10 23.19
N ALA A 73 16.12 -14.66 22.81
CA ALA A 73 17.38 -15.18 23.29
C ALA A 73 18.42 -14.09 23.59
N SER A 74 19.55 -14.44 24.17
CA SER A 74 20.64 -13.52 24.48
C SER A 74 21.35 -12.97 23.24
N SER A 75 21.21 -13.63 22.10
CA SER A 75 21.68 -13.14 20.79
C SER A 75 20.75 -13.58 19.67
N ARG A 76 20.82 -12.86 18.52
CA ARG A 76 20.10 -13.21 17.31
C ARG A 76 20.43 -14.62 16.82
N HIS A 77 21.70 -15.00 16.83
CA HIS A 77 22.13 -16.33 16.36
C HIS A 77 21.49 -17.46 17.18
N ILE A 78 21.49 -17.34 18.50
CA ILE A 78 20.83 -18.33 19.38
C ILE A 78 19.32 -18.36 19.10
N ALA A 79 18.69 -17.21 18.86
CA ALA A 79 17.26 -17.15 18.56
C ALA A 79 16.95 -17.85 17.22
N GLU A 80 17.77 -17.65 16.20
CA GLU A 80 17.64 -18.29 14.89
C GLU A 80 17.85 -19.80 15.00
N ASP A 81 18.92 -20.26 15.68
CA ASP A 81 19.15 -21.69 15.94
C ASP A 81 17.99 -22.33 16.68
N ALA A 82 17.43 -21.63 17.66
CA ALA A 82 16.27 -22.14 18.41
C ALA A 82 14.99 -22.19 17.56
N CYS A 83 14.79 -21.24 16.63
CA CYS A 83 13.65 -21.31 15.71
C CYS A 83 13.66 -22.58 14.85
N GLU A 84 14.82 -23.06 14.45
CA GLU A 84 14.97 -24.31 13.67
C GLU A 84 14.64 -25.59 14.49
N LEU A 85 14.65 -25.50 15.82
CA LEU A 85 14.29 -26.62 16.71
C LEU A 85 12.79 -26.73 16.98
N ILE A 86 11.99 -25.72 16.58
CA ILE A 86 10.54 -25.75 16.73
C ILE A 86 9.94 -26.73 15.71
N GLN A 87 9.20 -27.72 16.19
CA GLN A 87 8.56 -28.71 15.34
C GLN A 87 7.14 -28.27 14.97
N VAL A 88 6.87 -28.24 13.65
CA VAL A 88 5.59 -27.82 13.12
C VAL A 88 5.10 -28.81 12.08
N ASP A 89 3.92 -29.35 12.29
CA ASP A 89 3.22 -30.16 11.31
C ASP A 89 2.41 -29.27 10.36
N TYR A 90 2.52 -29.52 9.06
CA TYR A 90 1.79 -28.82 8.02
C TYR A 90 0.89 -29.75 7.24
N THR A 91 -0.39 -29.41 7.13
CA THR A 91 -1.33 -30.06 6.22
C THR A 91 -1.67 -29.08 5.11
N ALA A 92 -1.15 -29.33 3.89
CA ALA A 92 -1.34 -28.45 2.75
C ALA A 92 -2.81 -28.27 2.39
N LEU A 93 -3.20 -27.04 2.06
CA LEU A 93 -4.53 -26.68 1.57
C LEU A 93 -4.42 -26.21 0.11
N ARG A 94 -5.59 -26.14 -0.58
CA ARG A 94 -5.67 -25.58 -1.92
C ARG A 94 -5.26 -24.10 -1.89
N VAL A 95 -4.40 -23.69 -2.81
CA VAL A 95 -3.78 -22.34 -2.80
C VAL A 95 -4.50 -21.42 -3.78
N ALA A 96 -4.83 -20.22 -3.33
CA ALA A 96 -5.43 -19.13 -4.09
C ALA A 96 -4.36 -18.09 -4.46
N VAL A 97 -3.58 -18.28 -5.52
CA VAL A 97 -2.53 -17.33 -5.96
C VAL A 97 -2.90 -16.57 -7.23
N ASP A 98 -3.75 -17.13 -8.07
CA ASP A 98 -4.31 -16.42 -9.22
C ASP A 98 -5.56 -15.65 -8.76
N VAL A 99 -5.48 -14.32 -8.80
CA VAL A 99 -6.55 -13.46 -8.29
C VAL A 99 -7.84 -13.57 -9.11
N VAL A 100 -7.77 -13.89 -10.41
CA VAL A 100 -8.94 -14.08 -11.26
C VAL A 100 -9.65 -15.36 -10.89
N GLU A 101 -8.90 -16.46 -10.69
CA GLU A 101 -9.45 -17.71 -10.22
C GLU A 101 -9.98 -17.61 -8.79
N ALA A 102 -9.27 -16.90 -7.91
CA ALA A 102 -9.70 -16.66 -6.54
C ALA A 102 -11.00 -15.83 -6.44
N ALA A 103 -11.27 -14.97 -7.41
CA ALA A 103 -12.49 -14.16 -7.47
C ALA A 103 -13.73 -14.95 -7.90
N LYS A 104 -13.58 -16.15 -8.44
CA LYS A 104 -14.71 -16.99 -8.88
C LYS A 104 -15.40 -17.67 -7.69
N PRO A 105 -16.73 -17.92 -7.77
CA PRO A 105 -17.47 -18.60 -6.69
C PRO A 105 -16.89 -19.97 -6.30
N GLU A 106 -16.39 -20.76 -7.26
CA GLU A 106 -15.77 -22.07 -7.03
C GLU A 106 -14.25 -22.00 -6.93
N GLY A 107 -13.69 -20.80 -6.86
CA GLY A 107 -12.26 -20.58 -6.72
C GLY A 107 -11.69 -21.17 -5.42
N PRO A 108 -10.37 -21.38 -5.33
CA PRO A 108 -9.75 -21.76 -4.08
C PRO A 108 -9.92 -20.65 -3.05
N LEU A 109 -10.26 -20.99 -1.81
CA LEU A 109 -10.38 -20.02 -0.73
C LEU A 109 -8.98 -19.67 -0.16
N ALA A 110 -8.72 -18.37 0.07
CA ALA A 110 -7.49 -17.91 0.70
C ALA A 110 -7.45 -18.21 2.20
N HIS A 111 -8.62 -18.38 2.82
CA HIS A 111 -8.78 -18.80 4.21
C HIS A 111 -9.94 -19.78 4.32
N SER A 112 -9.75 -20.88 5.07
CA SER A 112 -10.73 -21.98 5.17
C SER A 112 -12.09 -21.55 5.72
N HIS A 113 -12.16 -20.48 6.49
CA HIS A 113 -13.38 -19.99 7.13
C HIS A 113 -14.21 -19.03 6.25
N LEU A 114 -13.66 -18.56 5.13
CA LEU A 114 -14.35 -17.64 4.23
C LEU A 114 -15.41 -18.36 3.38
N LYS A 115 -16.44 -17.62 2.95
CA LYS A 115 -17.45 -18.08 1.99
C LYS A 115 -17.02 -17.86 0.54
N ASP A 116 -16.32 -16.78 0.32
CA ASP A 116 -15.68 -16.39 -0.94
C ASP A 116 -14.47 -15.48 -0.63
N ASN A 117 -13.70 -15.12 -1.63
CA ASN A 117 -12.51 -14.28 -1.42
C ASN A 117 -12.78 -12.78 -1.62
N ILE A 118 -14.01 -12.33 -1.82
CA ILE A 118 -14.31 -10.92 -2.06
C ILE A 118 -14.40 -10.16 -0.74
N ALA A 119 -13.35 -9.41 -0.42
CA ALA A 119 -13.34 -8.56 0.78
C ALA A 119 -14.29 -7.38 0.66
N ALA A 120 -14.32 -6.74 -0.51
CA ALA A 120 -15.19 -5.60 -0.80
C ALA A 120 -15.38 -5.40 -2.30
N SER A 121 -16.47 -4.72 -2.65
CA SER A 121 -16.73 -4.24 -4.01
C SER A 121 -17.02 -2.75 -3.94
N ILE A 122 -16.32 -1.97 -4.76
CA ILE A 122 -16.48 -0.51 -4.86
C ILE A 122 -16.64 -0.11 -6.32
N GLU A 123 -17.19 1.08 -6.56
CA GLU A 123 -17.34 1.62 -7.91
C GLU A 123 -17.10 3.12 -7.94
N THR A 124 -16.76 3.64 -9.13
CA THR A 124 -16.87 5.04 -9.48
C THR A 124 -17.73 5.16 -10.73
N LYS A 125 -18.74 6.03 -10.67
CA LYS A 125 -19.72 6.19 -11.74
C LYS A 125 -20.17 7.64 -11.86
N PHE A 126 -20.12 8.18 -13.08
CA PHE A 126 -20.67 9.50 -13.41
C PHE A 126 -20.98 9.59 -14.91
N GLY A 127 -21.83 10.55 -15.29
CA GLY A 127 -22.33 10.71 -16.65
C GLY A 127 -23.33 9.65 -17.06
N ASP A 128 -23.65 9.62 -18.36
CA ASP A 128 -24.51 8.61 -18.98
C ASP A 128 -23.69 7.72 -19.93
N VAL A 129 -23.16 6.65 -19.34
CA VAL A 129 -22.24 5.75 -20.04
C VAL A 129 -22.93 5.01 -21.20
N GLU A 130 -24.17 4.56 -21.02
CA GLU A 130 -24.86 3.78 -22.03
C GLU A 130 -25.21 4.62 -23.26
N THR A 131 -25.71 5.85 -23.06
CA THR A 131 -25.94 6.79 -24.16
C THR A 131 -24.64 7.12 -24.88
N ALA A 132 -23.57 7.43 -24.13
CA ALA A 132 -22.28 7.78 -24.72
C ALA A 132 -21.65 6.63 -25.54
N PHE A 133 -21.89 5.36 -25.14
CA PHE A 133 -21.48 4.20 -25.95
C PHE A 133 -22.34 4.04 -27.20
N SER A 134 -23.64 4.35 -27.15
CA SER A 134 -24.51 4.28 -28.33
C SER A 134 -24.18 5.36 -29.38
N GLU A 135 -23.60 6.47 -28.94
CA GLU A 135 -23.26 7.61 -29.80
C GLU A 135 -21.79 7.67 -30.23
N CYS A 136 -20.91 6.80 -29.71
CA CYS A 136 -19.50 6.76 -30.12
C CYS A 136 -19.35 6.24 -31.55
N ASP A 137 -18.22 6.55 -32.20
CA ASP A 137 -17.96 6.09 -33.56
C ASP A 137 -17.37 4.68 -33.59
N ASP A 138 -16.65 4.30 -32.52
CA ASP A 138 -16.01 2.99 -32.38
C ASP A 138 -15.75 2.66 -30.90
N THR A 139 -15.49 1.38 -30.63
CA THR A 139 -15.20 0.87 -29.27
C THR A 139 -13.97 -0.03 -29.26
N LEU A 140 -13.27 -0.05 -28.15
CA LEU A 140 -12.09 -0.91 -27.95
C LEU A 140 -12.15 -1.61 -26.60
N LYS A 141 -12.05 -2.94 -26.60
CA LYS A 141 -11.89 -3.72 -25.36
C LYS A 141 -10.43 -3.92 -25.03
N LEU A 142 -10.09 -3.67 -23.78
CA LEU A 142 -8.72 -3.71 -23.26
C LEU A 142 -8.66 -4.64 -22.05
N SER A 143 -7.65 -5.49 -22.02
CA SER A 143 -7.28 -6.27 -20.85
C SER A 143 -5.79 -6.10 -20.59
N PHE A 144 -5.43 -5.74 -19.37
CA PHE A 144 -4.03 -5.59 -18.99
C PHE A 144 -3.81 -5.82 -17.49
N LYS A 145 -2.61 -6.26 -17.17
CA LYS A 145 -2.18 -6.51 -15.79
C LYS A 145 -1.18 -5.47 -15.35
N GLN A 146 -1.37 -4.95 -14.16
CA GLN A 146 -0.36 -4.23 -13.41
C GLN A 146 0.24 -5.19 -12.39
N HIS A 147 1.51 -5.52 -12.56
CA HIS A 147 2.18 -6.51 -11.74
C HIS A 147 2.31 -6.08 -10.28
N ARG A 148 2.31 -7.08 -9.40
CA ARG A 148 2.71 -6.91 -8.01
C ARG A 148 4.14 -6.37 -7.94
N GLY A 149 4.38 -5.41 -7.07
CA GLY A 149 5.68 -4.86 -6.79
C GLY A 149 5.87 -4.61 -5.31
N GLY A 150 7.08 -4.30 -4.91
CA GLY A 150 7.40 -3.90 -3.55
C GLY A 150 8.33 -2.70 -3.56
N CYS A 151 8.21 -1.83 -2.58
CA CYS A 151 9.23 -0.86 -2.30
C CYS A 151 10.13 -1.42 -1.22
N HIS A 152 11.28 -1.90 -1.63
CA HIS A 152 12.25 -2.51 -0.74
C HIS A 152 13.23 -1.44 -0.25
N ALA A 153 12.86 -0.76 0.85
CA ALA A 153 13.75 0.20 1.50
C ALA A 153 15.10 -0.44 1.83
N MET A 154 16.20 0.33 1.77
CA MET A 154 17.53 -0.18 2.11
C MET A 154 17.61 -0.68 3.54
N GLU A 155 16.96 0.02 4.47
CA GLU A 155 16.74 -0.45 5.82
C GLU A 155 15.49 -1.32 5.88
N CYS A 156 15.62 -2.57 6.37
CA CYS A 156 14.49 -3.42 6.71
C CYS A 156 13.73 -2.89 7.94
N ARG A 157 12.63 -3.54 8.35
CA ARG A 157 11.91 -3.15 9.57
C ARG A 157 12.71 -3.52 10.82
N GLY A 158 12.50 -2.77 11.89
CA GLY A 158 13.11 -3.07 13.18
C GLY A 158 12.30 -2.47 14.32
N VAL A 159 12.24 -3.18 15.44
CA VAL A 159 11.56 -2.77 16.66
C VAL A 159 12.44 -3.09 17.86
N LEU A 160 12.57 -2.15 18.79
CA LEU A 160 13.18 -2.35 20.11
C LEU A 160 12.21 -1.84 21.15
N GLY A 161 11.90 -2.68 22.15
CA GLY A 161 11.10 -2.32 23.32
C GLY A 161 11.94 -2.21 24.57
N ASP A 162 11.60 -1.24 25.43
CA ASP A 162 12.13 -1.07 26.77
C ASP A 162 10.98 -0.79 27.74
N TRP A 163 10.87 -1.62 28.79
CA TRP A 163 9.84 -1.51 29.81
C TRP A 163 10.40 -1.00 31.13
N GLN A 164 9.99 0.17 31.54
CA GLN A 164 10.34 0.78 32.82
C GLN A 164 9.29 0.42 33.88
N GLN A 165 9.50 -0.71 34.57
CA GLN A 165 8.54 -1.28 35.51
C GLN A 165 8.09 -0.31 36.59
N GLN A 166 9.01 0.51 37.14
CA GLN A 166 8.72 1.45 38.22
C GLN A 166 7.74 2.56 37.80
N LEU A 167 7.80 2.96 36.52
CA LEU A 167 6.93 4.00 35.95
C LEU A 167 5.69 3.43 35.27
N GLY A 168 5.71 2.14 34.98
CA GLY A 168 4.67 1.49 34.16
C GLY A 168 4.68 1.98 32.71
N GLU A 169 5.86 2.39 32.18
CA GLU A 169 6.02 2.98 30.88
C GLU A 169 6.75 2.05 29.90
N LEU A 170 6.22 1.98 28.69
CA LEU A 170 6.81 1.27 27.56
C LEU A 170 7.37 2.27 26.55
N THR A 171 8.65 2.15 26.24
CA THR A 171 9.26 2.85 25.10
C THR A 171 9.50 1.86 23.96
N LEU A 172 8.98 2.17 22.79
CA LEU A 172 9.22 1.43 21.54
C LEU A 172 9.99 2.31 20.57
N TYR A 173 11.15 1.84 20.12
CA TYR A 173 11.84 2.38 18.95
C TYR A 173 11.44 1.53 17.76
N SER A 174 10.80 2.13 16.75
CA SER A 174 10.32 1.41 15.56
C SER A 174 10.70 2.14 14.30
N SER A 175 11.16 1.40 13.29
CA SER A 175 11.39 1.93 11.96
C SER A 175 10.05 2.12 11.22
N THR A 176 9.19 2.96 11.78
CA THR A 176 7.83 3.25 11.29
C THR A 176 7.73 4.66 10.69
N GLN A 177 6.82 4.82 9.73
CA GLN A 177 6.41 6.14 9.22
C GLN A 177 5.35 6.81 10.10
N CYS A 178 4.65 6.02 10.93
CA CYS A 178 3.46 6.46 11.67
C CYS A 178 3.56 6.12 13.17
N PRO A 179 4.45 6.79 13.96
CA PRO A 179 4.65 6.47 15.37
C PRO A 179 3.37 6.60 16.21
N TYR A 180 2.50 7.57 15.91
CA TYR A 180 1.22 7.71 16.59
C TYR A 180 0.24 6.55 16.32
N LEU A 181 0.29 6.00 15.11
CA LEU A 181 -0.51 4.81 14.78
C LEU A 181 -0.04 3.61 15.60
N VAL A 182 1.26 3.36 15.62
CA VAL A 182 1.86 2.28 16.40
C VAL A 182 1.50 2.42 17.88
N ARG A 183 1.67 3.63 18.47
CA ARG A 183 1.30 3.90 19.86
C ARG A 183 -0.16 3.53 20.15
N ARG A 184 -1.07 4.04 19.33
CA ARG A 184 -2.51 3.78 19.47
C ARG A 184 -2.87 2.30 19.35
N MET A 185 -2.27 1.60 18.37
CA MET A 185 -2.56 0.19 18.13
C MET A 185 -2.00 -0.71 19.23
N VAL A 186 -0.77 -0.46 19.68
CA VAL A 186 -0.16 -1.17 20.82
C VAL A 186 -0.96 -0.91 22.11
N SER A 187 -1.36 0.34 22.38
CA SER A 187 -2.21 0.70 23.51
C SER A 187 -3.51 -0.12 23.55
N ARG A 188 -4.20 -0.18 22.42
CA ARG A 188 -5.43 -0.98 22.29
C ARG A 188 -5.18 -2.47 22.41
N GLN A 189 -4.12 -2.98 21.81
CA GLN A 189 -3.77 -4.41 21.82
C GLN A 189 -3.46 -4.89 23.23
N LEU A 190 -2.74 -4.07 24.03
CA LEU A 190 -2.27 -4.39 25.38
C LEU A 190 -3.24 -3.92 26.48
N ASP A 191 -4.36 -3.31 26.13
CA ASP A 191 -5.32 -2.70 27.06
C ASP A 191 -4.64 -1.78 28.08
N CYS A 192 -3.90 -0.80 27.60
CA CYS A 192 -3.23 0.17 28.47
C CYS A 192 -3.35 1.59 27.89
N PRO A 193 -3.23 2.62 28.75
CA PRO A 193 -3.34 4.02 28.29
C PRO A 193 -2.26 4.38 27.28
N GLU A 194 -2.62 5.15 26.24
CA GLU A 194 -1.64 5.69 25.28
C GLU A 194 -0.53 6.53 25.96
N SER A 195 -0.85 7.15 27.09
CA SER A 195 0.12 7.93 27.88
C SER A 195 1.21 7.10 28.52
N SER A 196 1.01 5.79 28.70
CA SER A 196 2.04 4.84 29.19
C SER A 196 2.94 4.28 28.08
N ILE A 197 2.72 4.70 26.83
CA ILE A 197 3.50 4.21 25.69
C ILE A 197 4.15 5.39 24.96
N ARG A 198 5.45 5.32 24.80
CA ARG A 198 6.23 6.22 23.97
C ARG A 198 6.74 5.49 22.74
N VAL A 199 6.39 5.97 21.54
CA VAL A 199 6.94 5.43 20.29
C VAL A 199 7.89 6.46 19.66
N ILE A 200 9.10 6.04 19.39
CA ILE A 200 10.15 6.84 18.79
C ILE A 200 10.48 6.24 17.41
N ALA A 201 10.26 7.02 16.36
CA ALA A 201 10.79 6.72 15.05
C ALA A 201 12.12 7.44 14.91
N PRO A 202 13.27 6.73 14.92
CA PRO A 202 14.58 7.33 14.62
C PRO A 202 14.66 7.70 13.13
N ASP A 203 15.84 8.09 12.66
CA ASP A 203 16.05 8.27 11.22
C ASP A 203 15.83 6.95 10.48
N VAL A 204 14.74 6.89 9.74
CA VAL A 204 14.31 5.66 9.05
C VAL A 204 14.91 5.62 7.66
N GLY A 205 15.59 4.52 7.33
CA GLY A 205 16.29 4.28 6.07
C GLY A 205 15.39 3.90 4.89
N GLY A 206 14.37 4.73 4.65
CA GLY A 206 13.33 4.55 3.63
C GLY A 206 12.07 3.90 4.19
N GLY A 207 10.91 4.42 3.80
CA GLY A 207 9.60 3.90 4.23
C GLY A 207 8.69 3.60 3.05
N PHE A 208 8.45 4.62 2.23
CA PHE A 208 7.71 4.61 0.95
C PHE A 208 6.28 4.06 1.01
N GLY A 209 5.74 3.85 2.21
CA GLY A 209 4.40 3.30 2.46
C GLY A 209 4.38 1.97 3.21
N PRO A 210 5.17 0.94 2.88
CA PRO A 210 5.16 -0.32 3.64
C PRO A 210 5.38 -0.16 5.13
N LYS A 211 6.22 0.78 5.56
CA LYS A 211 6.45 1.07 6.98
C LYS A 211 5.39 2.01 7.60
N ALA A 212 4.33 2.37 6.87
CA ALA A 212 3.19 3.12 7.41
C ALA A 212 2.14 2.22 8.08
N GLY A 213 2.19 0.91 7.83
CA GLY A 213 1.30 -0.08 8.47
C GLY A 213 1.71 -0.39 9.90
N TYR A 214 0.76 -0.95 10.66
CA TYR A 214 1.02 -1.61 11.93
C TYR A 214 1.26 -3.09 11.68
N TYR A 215 2.33 -3.65 12.22
CA TYR A 215 2.73 -5.04 12.03
C TYR A 215 2.67 -5.83 13.34
N PRO A 216 2.48 -7.17 13.27
CA PRO A 216 2.46 -8.02 14.46
C PRO A 216 3.71 -7.90 15.33
N GLU A 217 4.88 -7.68 14.73
CA GLU A 217 6.16 -7.59 15.44
C GLU A 217 6.21 -6.42 16.43
N GLU A 218 5.49 -5.32 16.18
CA GLU A 218 5.43 -4.18 17.10
C GLU A 218 4.69 -4.56 18.39
N ALA A 219 3.59 -5.31 18.27
CA ALA A 219 2.89 -5.87 19.44
C ALA A 219 3.72 -6.94 20.14
N LEU A 220 4.30 -7.89 19.38
CA LEU A 220 5.07 -9.00 19.93
C LEU A 220 6.29 -8.54 20.72
N ILE A 221 7.03 -7.54 20.24
CA ILE A 221 8.15 -6.94 20.95
C ILE A 221 7.67 -6.22 22.22
N ALA A 222 6.56 -5.47 22.14
CA ALA A 222 5.97 -4.84 23.30
C ALA A 222 5.58 -5.85 24.39
N ILE A 223 4.94 -6.97 24.02
CA ILE A 223 4.58 -8.07 24.89
C ILE A 223 5.83 -8.69 25.51
N ALA A 224 6.80 -9.11 24.70
CA ALA A 224 8.00 -9.79 25.17
C ALA A 224 8.81 -8.91 26.13
N THR A 225 8.94 -7.62 25.85
CA THR A 225 9.64 -6.65 26.69
C THR A 225 8.97 -6.52 28.06
N LYS A 226 7.64 -6.43 28.10
CA LYS A 226 6.85 -6.32 29.33
C LYS A 226 6.93 -7.61 30.16
N GLU A 227 6.72 -8.78 29.53
CA GLU A 227 6.73 -10.09 30.21
C GLU A 227 8.12 -10.43 30.77
N LEU A 228 9.17 -10.21 29.98
CA LEU A 228 10.55 -10.53 30.40
C LEU A 228 11.21 -9.44 31.25
N ARG A 229 10.59 -8.26 31.35
CA ARG A 229 11.12 -7.08 32.11
C ARG A 229 12.55 -6.73 31.70
N ARG A 230 12.84 -6.79 30.41
CA ARG A 230 14.13 -6.46 29.81
C ARG A 230 13.95 -5.90 28.41
N PRO A 231 14.91 -5.13 27.90
CA PRO A 231 14.86 -4.71 26.52
C PRO A 231 14.87 -5.92 25.55
N VAL A 232 13.97 -5.87 24.55
CA VAL A 232 13.88 -6.89 23.50
C VAL A 232 13.95 -6.16 22.15
N LYS A 233 14.81 -6.68 21.25
CA LYS A 233 14.99 -6.13 19.91
C LYS A 233 14.75 -7.20 18.85
N TRP A 234 14.07 -6.82 17.78
CA TRP A 234 13.98 -7.58 16.55
C TRP A 234 14.41 -6.71 15.37
N THR A 235 15.06 -7.29 14.39
CA THR A 235 15.43 -6.67 13.13
C THR A 235 15.13 -7.64 12.01
N GLU A 236 14.28 -7.22 11.09
CA GLU A 236 13.95 -7.97 9.88
C GLU A 236 15.19 -8.16 9.00
N ASP A 237 15.40 -9.34 8.47
CA ASP A 237 16.37 -9.55 7.41
C ASP A 237 15.76 -9.30 6.02
N ARG A 238 16.61 -9.31 4.99
CA ARG A 238 16.15 -9.04 3.62
C ARG A 238 15.25 -10.13 3.05
N ARG A 239 15.43 -11.37 3.48
CA ARG A 239 14.60 -12.51 3.05
C ARG A 239 13.21 -12.42 3.68
N GLU A 240 13.14 -12.12 4.97
CA GLU A 240 11.87 -11.84 5.67
C GLU A 240 11.15 -10.67 5.03
N HIS A 241 11.89 -9.59 4.70
CA HIS A 241 11.33 -8.40 4.06
C HIS A 241 10.62 -8.74 2.74
N PHE A 242 11.18 -9.60 1.92
CA PHE A 242 10.55 -10.00 0.65
C PHE A 242 9.30 -10.86 0.82
N THR A 243 9.14 -11.53 1.95
CA THR A 243 8.06 -12.50 2.17
C THR A 243 7.02 -12.06 3.21
N ALA A 244 7.34 -11.09 4.07
CA ALA A 244 6.48 -10.65 5.17
C ALA A 244 6.08 -9.18 5.11
N THR A 245 6.94 -8.29 4.54
CA THR A 245 6.58 -6.87 4.40
C THR A 245 5.59 -6.67 3.26
N ASN A 246 4.57 -5.85 3.51
CA ASN A 246 3.52 -5.55 2.55
C ASN A 246 4.06 -5.08 1.20
N GLN A 247 3.41 -5.54 0.15
CA GLN A 247 3.70 -5.19 -1.25
C GLN A 247 2.64 -4.23 -1.80
N GLN A 248 2.68 -3.95 -3.09
CA GLN A 248 1.76 -3.00 -3.73
C GLN A 248 1.22 -3.52 -5.04
N ARG A 249 0.22 -2.82 -5.57
CA ARG A 249 -0.37 -2.99 -6.91
C ARG A 249 -1.07 -4.34 -7.04
N ASP A 250 -0.80 -5.08 -8.12
CA ASP A 250 -1.41 -6.34 -8.50
C ASP A 250 -2.90 -6.19 -8.84
N GLN A 251 -3.12 -5.62 -10.01
CA GLN A 251 -4.48 -5.38 -10.52
C GLN A 251 -4.60 -5.89 -11.94
N ILE A 252 -5.76 -6.47 -12.23
CA ILE A 252 -6.17 -6.83 -13.57
C ILE A 252 -7.32 -5.91 -13.97
N TRP A 253 -7.16 -5.26 -15.11
CA TRP A 253 -8.08 -4.29 -15.65
C TRP A 253 -8.73 -4.85 -16.90
N GLU A 254 -10.04 -4.83 -16.96
CA GLU A 254 -10.87 -5.20 -18.10
C GLU A 254 -11.76 -4.00 -18.40
N LEU A 255 -11.42 -3.25 -19.45
CA LEU A 255 -12.08 -2.00 -19.81
C LEU A 255 -12.66 -2.06 -21.22
N GLU A 256 -13.75 -1.37 -21.44
CA GLU A 256 -14.29 -1.03 -22.74
C GLU A 256 -14.32 0.49 -22.87
N VAL A 257 -13.82 1.00 -24.00
CA VAL A 257 -13.63 2.43 -24.27
C VAL A 257 -14.39 2.81 -25.51
N GLY A 258 -15.28 3.79 -25.41
CA GLY A 258 -15.98 4.42 -26.54
C GLY A 258 -15.29 5.71 -26.96
N PHE A 259 -15.10 5.96 -28.25
CA PHE A 259 -14.40 7.12 -28.76
C PHE A 259 -14.92 7.56 -30.14
N LYS A 260 -14.60 8.82 -30.50
CA LYS A 260 -14.84 9.39 -31.82
C LYS A 260 -13.64 9.15 -32.73
N LYS A 261 -13.85 9.18 -34.05
CA LYS A 261 -12.77 9.10 -35.05
C LYS A 261 -11.78 10.27 -34.94
N THR A 262 -12.17 11.34 -34.28
CA THR A 262 -11.31 12.50 -33.96
C THR A 262 -10.29 12.18 -32.84
N GLY A 263 -10.42 11.07 -32.12
CA GLY A 263 -9.62 10.72 -30.96
C GLY A 263 -10.26 11.13 -29.63
N GLU A 264 -11.39 11.82 -29.59
CA GLU A 264 -12.09 12.14 -28.36
C GLU A 264 -12.64 10.87 -27.70
N ILE A 265 -12.26 10.60 -26.46
CA ILE A 265 -12.81 9.50 -25.66
C ILE A 265 -14.11 9.96 -25.02
N THR A 266 -15.20 9.26 -25.35
CA THR A 266 -16.57 9.62 -24.93
C THR A 266 -16.99 8.93 -23.65
N ALA A 267 -16.57 7.68 -23.47
CA ALA A 267 -16.93 6.87 -22.29
C ALA A 267 -15.92 5.77 -21.99
N ILE A 268 -15.85 5.38 -20.71
CA ILE A 268 -15.12 4.20 -20.25
C ILE A 268 -16.00 3.41 -19.29
N LYS A 269 -16.08 2.08 -19.48
CA LYS A 269 -16.68 1.17 -18.50
C LYS A 269 -15.83 -0.07 -18.33
N GLY A 270 -15.97 -0.74 -17.16
CA GLY A 270 -15.25 -1.98 -16.93
C GLY A 270 -15.12 -2.40 -15.49
N HIS A 271 -14.19 -3.32 -15.28
CA HIS A 271 -13.96 -3.96 -14.00
C HIS A 271 -12.47 -4.07 -13.69
N VAL A 272 -12.16 -3.94 -12.39
CA VAL A 272 -10.82 -4.13 -11.84
C VAL A 272 -10.86 -5.25 -10.80
N THR A 273 -9.99 -6.24 -10.95
CA THR A 273 -9.74 -7.23 -9.91
C THR A 273 -8.44 -6.86 -9.21
N HIS A 274 -8.53 -6.51 -7.92
CA HIS A 274 -7.39 -6.10 -7.09
C HIS A 274 -7.01 -7.22 -6.13
N ASP A 275 -5.77 -7.68 -6.19
CA ASP A 275 -5.21 -8.65 -5.27
C ASP A 275 -4.78 -7.98 -3.96
N SER A 276 -5.53 -8.25 -2.89
CA SER A 276 -5.23 -7.75 -1.54
C SER A 276 -4.12 -8.54 -0.83
N GLY A 277 -3.79 -9.73 -1.33
CA GLY A 277 -3.02 -10.71 -0.57
C GLY A 277 -3.87 -11.38 0.52
N ALA A 278 -3.19 -11.96 1.51
CA ALA A 278 -3.85 -12.79 2.51
C ALA A 278 -4.68 -11.99 3.53
N PHE A 279 -4.33 -10.73 3.79
CA PHE A 279 -4.95 -9.96 4.86
C PHE A 279 -5.28 -8.54 4.43
N LEU A 280 -6.29 -7.94 5.07
CA LEU A 280 -6.76 -6.57 4.82
C LEU A 280 -6.47 -5.64 6.01
N ASN A 281 -5.34 -5.83 6.66
CA ASN A 281 -4.95 -5.08 7.85
C ASN A 281 -4.82 -3.56 7.65
N TYR A 282 -4.64 -3.10 6.40
CA TYR A 282 -4.60 -1.67 6.03
C TYR A 282 -5.92 -1.17 5.40
N GLY A 283 -6.98 -1.99 5.39
CA GLY A 283 -8.29 -1.65 4.84
C GLY A 283 -8.28 -1.43 3.32
N LEU A 284 -9.26 -0.66 2.83
CA LEU A 284 -9.50 -0.44 1.40
C LEU A 284 -8.79 0.78 0.82
N LEU A 285 -7.77 1.32 1.49
CA LEU A 285 -7.15 2.58 1.05
C LEU A 285 -6.57 2.46 -0.38
N LEU A 286 -5.91 1.34 -0.69
CA LEU A 286 -5.33 1.12 -2.02
C LEU A 286 -6.41 1.01 -3.10
N SER A 287 -7.46 0.24 -2.85
CA SER A 287 -8.60 0.08 -3.77
C SER A 287 -9.34 1.40 -4.00
N ALA A 288 -9.65 2.13 -2.93
CA ALA A 288 -10.34 3.42 -3.03
C ALA A 288 -9.51 4.46 -3.79
N THR A 289 -8.22 4.58 -3.50
CA THR A 289 -7.33 5.52 -4.19
C THR A 289 -6.98 5.10 -5.62
N THR A 290 -7.34 3.89 -6.06
CA THR A 290 -7.29 3.48 -7.46
C THR A 290 -8.45 4.07 -8.26
N LEU A 291 -9.68 4.04 -7.73
CA LEU A 291 -10.85 4.51 -8.47
C LEU A 291 -11.08 6.02 -8.38
N MET A 292 -10.74 6.62 -7.23
CA MET A 292 -10.98 8.04 -6.97
C MET A 292 -10.40 8.99 -8.03
N PRO A 293 -9.13 8.83 -8.49
CA PRO A 293 -8.52 9.79 -9.39
C PRO A 293 -8.91 9.58 -10.86
N LEU A 294 -9.71 8.56 -11.19
CA LEU A 294 -10.20 8.38 -12.56
C LEU A 294 -11.12 9.55 -12.96
N PRO A 295 -10.99 10.08 -14.16
CA PRO A 295 -10.12 9.70 -15.27
C PRO A 295 -8.74 10.41 -15.30
N GLY A 296 -8.27 10.95 -14.19
CA GLY A 296 -7.01 11.70 -14.14
C GLY A 296 -7.10 13.06 -14.84
N PRO A 297 -6.06 13.49 -15.58
CA PRO A 297 -6.05 14.80 -16.26
C PRO A 297 -6.91 14.85 -17.53
N TYR A 298 -7.60 13.75 -17.86
CA TYR A 298 -8.34 13.62 -19.10
C TYR A 298 -9.81 14.03 -18.96
N LYS A 299 -10.33 14.74 -19.95
CA LYS A 299 -11.71 15.26 -20.03
C LYS A 299 -12.68 14.18 -20.50
N ILE A 300 -12.88 13.14 -19.68
CA ILE A 300 -13.80 12.04 -19.96
C ILE A 300 -15.07 12.23 -19.13
N LYS A 301 -16.21 12.40 -19.80
CA LYS A 301 -17.47 12.80 -19.16
C LYS A 301 -18.31 11.65 -18.65
N ASN A 302 -18.07 10.44 -19.15
CA ASN A 302 -18.89 9.28 -18.82
C ASN A 302 -18.00 8.11 -18.40
N LEU A 303 -18.15 7.64 -17.16
CA LEU A 303 -17.31 6.60 -16.60
C LEU A 303 -18.11 5.71 -15.66
N HIS A 304 -17.93 4.40 -15.80
CA HIS A 304 -18.43 3.39 -14.86
C HIS A 304 -17.40 2.28 -14.70
N VAL A 305 -16.62 2.33 -13.64
CA VAL A 305 -15.63 1.30 -13.32
C VAL A 305 -15.91 0.73 -11.94
N THR A 306 -16.01 -0.60 -11.87
CA THR A 306 -16.13 -1.36 -10.62
C THR A 306 -14.79 -1.94 -10.21
N LEU A 307 -14.58 -2.20 -8.92
CA LEU A 307 -13.38 -2.87 -8.41
C LEU A 307 -13.75 -3.85 -7.31
N ASN A 308 -13.28 -5.10 -7.45
CA ASN A 308 -13.31 -6.09 -6.40
C ASN A 308 -11.93 -6.19 -5.72
N THR A 309 -11.92 -6.11 -4.39
CA THR A 309 -10.76 -6.41 -3.55
C THR A 309 -10.84 -7.89 -3.17
N VAL A 310 -9.82 -8.67 -3.54
CA VAL A 310 -9.85 -10.14 -3.48
C VAL A 310 -8.72 -10.65 -2.60
N TYR A 311 -9.03 -11.56 -1.68
CA TYR A 311 -8.02 -12.28 -0.89
C TYR A 311 -7.32 -13.35 -1.72
N THR A 312 -6.01 -13.50 -1.51
CA THR A 312 -5.17 -14.55 -2.11
C THR A 312 -4.13 -15.05 -1.11
N ASN A 313 -3.50 -16.20 -1.38
CA ASN A 313 -2.41 -16.70 -0.54
C ASN A 313 -1.04 -16.09 -0.91
N THR A 314 -1.03 -14.77 -1.06
CA THR A 314 0.17 -13.97 -1.27
C THR A 314 0.35 -12.98 -0.12
N VAL A 315 1.54 -12.38 0.02
CA VAL A 315 1.73 -11.33 1.04
C VAL A 315 0.77 -10.16 0.81
N SER A 316 0.30 -9.52 1.86
CA SER A 316 -0.70 -8.45 1.77
C SER A 316 -0.21 -7.25 0.96
N THR A 317 -1.13 -6.57 0.27
CA THR A 317 -0.85 -5.30 -0.39
C THR A 317 -1.22 -4.13 0.52
N SER A 318 -0.44 -3.07 0.44
CA SER A 318 -0.66 -1.80 1.13
C SER A 318 -0.27 -0.63 0.24
N PRO A 319 -0.67 0.60 0.59
CA PRO A 319 -0.22 1.77 -0.13
C PRO A 319 1.31 1.88 -0.14
N VAL A 320 1.88 2.03 -1.34
CA VAL A 320 3.24 2.48 -1.59
C VAL A 320 3.14 3.82 -2.28
N ARG A 321 4.16 4.67 -2.21
CA ARG A 321 4.20 6.06 -2.70
C ARG A 321 3.29 6.29 -3.91
N GLY A 322 2.25 7.16 -3.75
CA GLY A 322 1.14 7.35 -4.67
C GLY A 322 -0.10 6.47 -4.36
N ALA A 323 0.03 5.42 -3.54
CA ALA A 323 -1.04 4.45 -3.22
C ALA A 323 -1.67 3.85 -4.49
N GLY A 324 -2.98 3.97 -4.69
CA GLY A 324 -3.69 3.52 -5.89
C GLY A 324 -3.63 4.48 -7.08
N ARG A 325 -3.18 5.74 -6.89
CA ARG A 325 -3.13 6.73 -7.97
C ARG A 325 -2.21 6.32 -9.13
N PRO A 326 -1.01 5.74 -8.90
CA PRO A 326 -0.22 5.18 -9.98
C PRO A 326 -0.92 4.05 -10.75
N ASN A 327 -1.85 3.33 -10.10
CA ASN A 327 -2.65 2.31 -10.77
C ASN A 327 -3.63 2.95 -11.77
N ALA A 328 -4.31 4.01 -11.35
CA ALA A 328 -5.20 4.80 -12.21
C ALA A 328 -4.44 5.47 -13.36
N ALA A 329 -3.30 6.11 -13.05
CA ALA A 329 -2.46 6.74 -14.07
C ALA A 329 -2.01 5.74 -15.13
N TYR A 330 -1.49 4.58 -14.71
CA TYR A 330 -1.13 3.50 -15.63
C TYR A 330 -2.30 3.05 -16.49
N ALA A 331 -3.48 2.84 -15.89
CA ALA A 331 -4.66 2.39 -16.63
C ALA A 331 -5.10 3.42 -17.67
N MET A 332 -5.15 4.69 -17.30
CA MET A 332 -5.57 5.76 -18.19
C MET A 332 -4.58 5.97 -19.34
N ASP A 333 -3.28 5.96 -19.08
CA ASP A 333 -2.28 6.08 -20.15
C ASP A 333 -2.28 4.85 -21.09
N ARG A 334 -2.55 3.64 -20.57
CA ARG A 334 -2.76 2.45 -21.41
C ARG A 334 -3.99 2.60 -22.31
N VAL A 335 -5.07 3.17 -21.80
CA VAL A 335 -6.29 3.47 -22.57
C VAL A 335 -5.98 4.46 -23.69
N ILE A 336 -5.38 5.60 -23.36
CA ILE A 336 -5.01 6.65 -24.32
C ILE A 336 -4.11 6.08 -25.43
N ASP A 337 -3.06 5.35 -25.05
CA ASP A 337 -2.12 4.73 -25.98
C ASP A 337 -2.78 3.70 -26.91
N ALA A 338 -3.73 2.91 -26.37
CA ALA A 338 -4.41 1.87 -27.15
C ALA A 338 -5.33 2.51 -28.23
N VAL A 339 -6.10 3.51 -27.85
CA VAL A 339 -6.97 4.25 -28.79
C VAL A 339 -6.11 5.02 -29.82
N ALA A 340 -5.00 5.65 -29.41
CA ALA A 340 -4.07 6.31 -30.30
C ALA A 340 -3.54 5.37 -31.39
N ARG A 341 -3.10 4.16 -31.01
CA ARG A 341 -2.64 3.13 -31.96
C ARG A 341 -3.75 2.66 -32.89
N HIS A 342 -4.95 2.43 -32.34
CA HIS A 342 -6.12 1.99 -33.11
C HIS A 342 -6.48 3.01 -34.20
N LEU A 343 -6.46 4.30 -33.88
CA LEU A 343 -6.78 5.39 -34.81
C LEU A 343 -5.56 5.87 -35.63
N SER A 344 -4.35 5.34 -35.38
CA SER A 344 -3.10 5.81 -35.96
C SER A 344 -2.81 7.30 -35.70
N ILE A 345 -3.23 7.79 -34.53
CA ILE A 345 -2.93 9.14 -34.03
C ILE A 345 -1.63 9.08 -33.22
N ASP A 346 -0.80 10.13 -33.27
CA ASP A 346 0.39 10.23 -32.44
C ASP A 346 0.05 10.24 -30.94
N LEU A 347 0.92 9.64 -30.10
CA LEU A 347 0.66 9.49 -28.66
C LEU A 347 0.51 10.84 -27.94
N ALA A 348 1.28 11.86 -28.36
CA ALA A 348 1.19 13.19 -27.76
C ALA A 348 -0.06 13.95 -28.25
N ASP A 349 -0.41 13.80 -29.53
CA ASP A 349 -1.61 14.41 -30.09
C ASP A 349 -2.87 13.82 -29.47
N MET A 350 -2.90 12.50 -29.25
CA MET A 350 -4.01 11.85 -28.56
C MET A 350 -4.20 12.37 -27.13
N ARG A 351 -3.10 12.62 -26.40
CA ARG A 351 -3.15 13.26 -25.08
C ARG A 351 -3.66 14.69 -25.19
N HIS A 352 -3.13 15.47 -26.13
CA HIS A 352 -3.56 16.84 -26.34
C HIS A 352 -5.07 16.96 -26.62
N ILE A 353 -5.65 16.02 -27.39
CA ILE A 353 -7.11 15.99 -27.68
C ILE A 353 -7.90 15.82 -26.38
N ASN A 354 -7.46 14.96 -25.48
CA ASN A 354 -8.24 14.53 -24.31
C ASN A 354 -7.90 15.23 -22.99
N LEU A 355 -6.79 15.97 -22.89
CA LEU A 355 -6.43 16.69 -21.67
C LEU A 355 -7.43 17.81 -21.35
N VAL A 356 -7.68 18.04 -20.07
CA VAL A 356 -8.38 19.23 -19.58
C VAL A 356 -7.62 20.48 -20.03
N LYS A 357 -8.32 21.46 -20.58
CA LYS A 357 -7.74 22.69 -21.12
C LYS A 357 -7.72 23.79 -20.07
N ASN A 358 -6.90 24.83 -20.30
CA ASN A 358 -6.77 25.96 -19.37
C ASN A 358 -8.09 26.70 -19.14
N GLU A 359 -8.93 26.80 -20.18
CA GLU A 359 -10.26 27.42 -20.12
C GLU A 359 -11.31 26.57 -19.39
N ASP A 360 -11.05 25.28 -19.11
CA ASP A 360 -11.98 24.41 -18.39
C ASP A 360 -11.90 24.62 -16.87
N PHE A 361 -10.82 25.22 -16.33
CA PHE A 361 -10.64 25.38 -14.89
C PHE A 361 -11.53 26.46 -14.27
N PRO A 362 -12.06 26.25 -13.05
CA PRO A 362 -11.93 25.02 -12.23
C PRO A 362 -12.74 23.87 -12.82
N TYR A 363 -12.13 22.68 -12.92
CA TYR A 363 -12.69 21.51 -13.59
C TYR A 363 -13.14 20.44 -12.59
N GLN A 364 -14.33 19.87 -12.80
CA GLN A 364 -14.84 18.75 -12.02
C GLN A 364 -14.90 17.50 -12.91
N PRO A 365 -14.04 16.49 -12.65
CA PRO A 365 -13.98 15.27 -13.46
C PRO A 365 -15.21 14.35 -13.29
N GLY A 366 -16.04 14.58 -12.27
CA GLY A 366 -17.20 13.76 -11.94
C GLY A 366 -16.96 12.77 -10.78
N SER A 367 -15.72 12.48 -10.45
CA SER A 367 -15.37 11.64 -9.32
C SER A 367 -15.49 12.37 -7.97
N LYS A 368 -15.52 11.60 -6.89
CA LYS A 368 -15.72 12.12 -5.52
C LYS A 368 -14.57 11.71 -4.61
N HIS A 369 -14.26 12.58 -3.66
CA HIS A 369 -13.39 12.25 -2.53
C HIS A 369 -14.06 11.22 -1.59
N ARG A 370 -13.27 10.61 -0.71
CA ARG A 370 -13.77 9.64 0.29
C ARG A 370 -14.86 10.17 1.21
N ASN A 371 -14.89 11.48 1.46
CA ASN A 371 -15.92 12.16 2.24
C ASN A 371 -17.21 12.47 1.46
N GLY A 372 -17.27 12.07 0.17
CA GLY A 372 -18.40 12.29 -0.72
C GLY A 372 -18.42 13.66 -1.41
N SER A 373 -17.50 14.58 -1.11
CA SER A 373 -17.40 15.87 -1.82
C SER A 373 -16.91 15.65 -3.25
N MET A 374 -17.35 16.52 -4.17
CA MET A 374 -16.89 16.48 -5.57
C MET A 374 -15.41 16.83 -5.66
N MET A 375 -14.67 16.04 -6.45
CA MET A 375 -13.29 16.37 -6.80
C MET A 375 -13.28 17.60 -7.71
N THR A 376 -12.38 18.54 -7.45
CA THR A 376 -12.24 19.75 -8.25
C THR A 376 -10.75 20.02 -8.48
N TYR A 377 -10.38 20.18 -9.74
CA TYR A 377 -9.07 20.68 -10.13
C TYR A 377 -9.18 22.19 -10.20
N ASP A 378 -8.44 22.89 -9.36
CA ASP A 378 -8.56 24.34 -9.17
C ASP A 378 -7.85 25.12 -10.28
N SER A 379 -6.71 24.60 -10.74
CA SER A 379 -5.82 25.25 -11.71
C SER A 379 -4.89 24.23 -12.38
N GLY A 380 -4.26 24.64 -13.47
CA GLY A 380 -3.24 23.86 -14.16
C GLY A 380 -3.05 24.32 -15.61
N ASP A 381 -1.91 23.93 -16.17
CA ASP A 381 -1.61 24.05 -17.61
C ASP A 381 -1.11 22.70 -18.14
N TYR A 382 -2.03 21.76 -18.29
CA TYR A 382 -1.68 20.39 -18.66
C TYR A 382 -1.17 20.30 -20.10
N THR A 383 -1.75 21.09 -21.00
CA THR A 383 -1.33 21.13 -22.41
C THR A 383 0.00 21.83 -22.61
N GLY A 384 0.26 22.91 -21.87
CA GLY A 384 1.55 23.59 -21.86
C GLY A 384 2.67 22.74 -21.28
N MET A 385 2.39 22.01 -20.19
CA MET A 385 3.36 21.06 -19.65
C MET A 385 3.68 19.93 -20.65
N LEU A 386 2.70 19.39 -21.35
CA LEU A 386 2.94 18.37 -22.38
C LEU A 386 3.80 18.95 -23.52
N ALA A 387 3.52 20.18 -23.95
CA ALA A 387 4.30 20.86 -25.00
C ALA A 387 5.77 21.05 -24.56
N MET A 388 5.99 21.52 -23.33
CA MET A 388 7.32 21.71 -22.76
C MET A 388 8.11 20.41 -22.69
N VAL A 389 7.48 19.32 -22.22
CA VAL A 389 8.14 17.99 -22.13
C VAL A 389 8.46 17.45 -23.52
N LYS A 390 7.60 17.66 -24.52
CA LYS A 390 7.88 17.30 -25.92
C LYS A 390 9.11 18.03 -26.46
N GLU A 391 9.20 19.33 -26.21
CA GLU A 391 10.34 20.14 -26.62
C GLU A 391 11.63 19.67 -25.93
N MET A 392 11.61 19.52 -24.60
CA MET A 392 12.78 19.04 -23.82
C MET A 392 13.27 17.65 -24.25
N ALA A 393 12.38 16.78 -24.67
CA ALA A 393 12.68 15.43 -25.13
C ALA A 393 13.04 15.37 -26.64
N ASP A 394 13.02 16.49 -27.35
CA ASP A 394 13.17 16.53 -28.80
C ASP A 394 12.26 15.51 -29.51
N TYR A 395 11.00 15.43 -29.04
CA TYR A 395 10.07 14.36 -29.36
C TYR A 395 9.86 14.16 -30.85
N ASP A 396 9.71 15.22 -31.61
CA ASP A 396 9.39 15.15 -33.03
C ASP A 396 10.58 14.62 -33.86
N ASN A 397 11.82 15.00 -33.52
CA ASN A 397 13.03 14.44 -34.10
C ASN A 397 13.23 13.01 -33.69
N PHE A 398 12.99 12.67 -32.43
CA PHE A 398 13.03 11.28 -31.94
C PHE A 398 12.07 10.37 -32.73
N ARG A 399 10.86 10.83 -33.04
CA ARG A 399 9.90 10.07 -33.84
C ARG A 399 10.38 9.80 -35.26
N GLN A 400 11.16 10.72 -35.86
CA GLN A 400 11.82 10.52 -37.15
C GLN A 400 12.97 9.50 -37.03
N GLU A 401 13.83 9.66 -36.03
CA GLU A 401 14.92 8.71 -35.73
C GLU A 401 14.38 7.29 -35.51
N GLN A 402 13.28 7.16 -34.75
CA GLN A 402 12.61 5.88 -34.48
C GLN A 402 12.19 5.18 -35.78
N LYS A 403 11.67 5.91 -36.77
CA LYS A 403 11.29 5.34 -38.07
C LYS A 403 12.53 4.85 -38.84
N GLN A 404 13.60 5.65 -38.86
CA GLN A 404 14.86 5.30 -39.53
C GLN A 404 15.55 4.11 -38.85
N ALA A 405 15.60 4.10 -37.51
CA ALA A 405 16.17 3.02 -36.73
C ALA A 405 15.42 1.69 -37.00
N ARG A 406 14.09 1.72 -37.04
CA ARG A 406 13.26 0.56 -37.34
C ARG A 406 13.53 -0.01 -38.75
N ALA A 407 13.68 0.86 -39.75
CA ALA A 407 14.05 0.44 -41.11
C ALA A 407 15.42 -0.27 -41.15
N ASN A 408 16.31 0.03 -40.19
CA ASN A 408 17.64 -0.60 -40.04
C ASN A 408 17.66 -1.72 -38.99
N GLY A 409 16.52 -2.27 -38.60
CA GLY A 409 16.41 -3.38 -37.64
C GLY A 409 16.65 -3.00 -36.16
N LYS A 410 16.71 -1.68 -35.82
CA LYS A 410 16.84 -1.21 -34.47
C LYS A 410 15.48 -0.72 -33.96
N TYR A 411 15.13 -1.06 -32.72
CA TYR A 411 13.85 -0.68 -32.10
C TYR A 411 14.09 0.29 -30.96
N LEU A 412 13.76 1.56 -31.18
CA LEU A 412 13.79 2.61 -30.15
C LEU A 412 12.39 2.77 -29.56
N GLY A 413 12.30 3.01 -28.27
CA GLY A 413 11.04 3.22 -27.53
C GLY A 413 10.98 4.61 -26.91
N ILE A 414 9.80 5.22 -26.93
CA ILE A 414 9.46 6.40 -26.15
C ILE A 414 8.07 6.20 -25.59
N GLY A 415 7.86 6.61 -24.34
CA GLY A 415 6.56 6.61 -23.67
C GLY A 415 6.24 7.97 -23.08
N LEU A 416 4.96 8.29 -23.06
CA LEU A 416 4.43 9.49 -22.42
C LEU A 416 3.46 9.07 -21.32
N ALA A 417 3.47 9.79 -20.20
CA ALA A 417 2.49 9.64 -19.13
C ALA A 417 2.03 11.02 -18.67
N CYS A 418 0.70 11.17 -18.53
CA CYS A 418 0.08 12.36 -17.98
C CYS A 418 -0.76 11.98 -16.77
N PHE A 419 -0.42 12.50 -15.60
CA PHE A 419 -1.14 12.19 -14.37
C PHE A 419 -1.20 13.40 -13.44
N ILE A 420 -2.12 13.35 -12.49
CA ILE A 420 -2.23 14.26 -11.35
C ILE A 420 -2.14 13.47 -10.07
N GLU A 421 -1.54 14.07 -9.05
CA GLU A 421 -1.34 13.49 -7.73
C GLU A 421 -1.85 14.45 -6.65
N ASP A 422 -2.55 13.94 -5.64
CA ASP A 422 -2.92 14.71 -4.46
C ASP A 422 -1.69 15.04 -3.62
N THR A 423 -1.67 16.25 -3.03
CA THR A 423 -0.52 16.74 -2.27
C THR A 423 -0.51 16.30 -0.81
N GLY A 424 -1.61 15.80 -0.26
CA GLY A 424 -1.70 15.38 1.12
C GLY A 424 -2.89 14.48 1.40
N MET A 425 -2.89 13.82 2.56
CA MET A 425 -3.95 12.90 2.99
C MET A 425 -4.70 13.36 4.23
N GLY A 426 -4.09 14.20 5.03
CA GLY A 426 -4.66 14.71 6.26
C GLY A 426 -5.11 16.17 6.13
N PRO A 427 -5.93 16.67 7.08
CA PRO A 427 -6.31 18.08 7.10
C PRO A 427 -5.12 18.98 7.49
N TYR A 428 -4.15 18.47 8.26
CA TYR A 428 -2.96 19.20 8.70
C TYR A 428 -1.91 18.25 9.32
N GLU A 429 -0.68 18.73 9.40
CA GLU A 429 0.39 18.21 10.26
C GLU A 429 0.70 19.23 11.35
N GLY A 430 1.12 18.74 12.51
CA GLY A 430 1.43 19.58 13.67
C GLY A 430 2.92 19.65 13.98
N VAL A 431 3.40 20.84 14.27
CA VAL A 431 4.75 21.07 14.83
C VAL A 431 4.61 21.87 16.12
N ASN A 432 5.21 21.37 17.20
CA ASN A 432 5.31 22.10 18.46
C ASN A 432 6.67 22.81 18.49
N VAL A 433 6.67 24.14 18.60
CA VAL A 433 7.87 24.97 18.66
C VAL A 433 7.99 25.62 20.03
N ARG A 434 9.13 25.45 20.66
CA ARG A 434 9.46 26.06 21.97
C ARG A 434 10.80 26.77 21.88
N ILE A 435 10.88 27.97 22.41
CA ILE A 435 12.11 28.70 22.60
C ILE A 435 12.51 28.62 24.09
N ASP A 436 13.70 28.14 24.38
CA ASP A 436 14.19 28.06 25.75
C ASP A 436 14.80 29.42 26.22
N VAL A 437 15.17 29.49 27.48
CA VAL A 437 15.72 30.73 28.10
C VAL A 437 17.08 31.15 27.51
N THR A 438 17.76 30.27 26.80
CA THR A 438 19.05 30.54 26.14
C THR A 438 18.87 30.95 24.68
N GLY A 439 17.62 31.00 24.18
CA GLY A 439 17.32 31.35 22.80
C GLY A 439 17.35 30.17 21.84
N ASN A 440 17.56 28.92 22.31
CA ASN A 440 17.52 27.76 21.46
C ASN A 440 16.05 27.42 21.06
N VAL A 441 15.85 27.15 19.78
CA VAL A 441 14.58 26.76 19.25
C VAL A 441 14.49 25.22 19.19
N ILE A 442 13.50 24.65 19.87
CA ILE A 442 13.25 23.21 19.91
C ILE A 442 11.92 22.95 19.20
N ALA A 443 11.99 22.20 18.12
CA ALA A 443 10.79 21.78 17.36
C ALA A 443 10.56 20.27 17.48
N SER A 444 9.31 19.85 17.64
CA SER A 444 8.91 18.44 17.64
C SER A 444 7.68 18.23 16.77
N THR A 445 7.68 17.15 16.02
CA THR A 445 6.58 16.76 15.11
C THR A 445 6.39 15.25 15.14
N GLY A 446 5.17 14.79 14.77
CA GLY A 446 4.89 13.38 14.54
C GLY A 446 5.16 12.92 13.11
N ALA A 447 5.57 13.81 12.23
CA ALA A 447 5.96 13.50 10.87
C ALA A 447 7.36 12.87 10.87
N ALA A 448 7.43 11.54 11.00
CA ALA A 448 8.71 10.81 11.02
C ALA A 448 9.47 10.98 9.70
N SER A 449 10.79 11.21 9.80
CA SER A 449 11.65 11.34 8.62
C SER A 449 12.06 9.96 8.09
N GLN A 450 11.96 9.76 6.78
CA GLN A 450 12.42 8.55 6.09
C GLN A 450 13.35 8.90 4.90
N GLY A 451 14.09 10.02 5.00
CA GLY A 451 15.01 10.51 3.98
C GLY A 451 14.52 11.75 3.22
N GLN A 452 13.29 12.24 3.46
CA GLN A 452 12.76 13.43 2.75
C GLN A 452 13.19 14.78 3.35
N GLY A 453 14.07 14.80 4.37
CA GLY A 453 14.69 16.02 4.86
C GLY A 453 13.80 16.88 5.76
N HIS A 454 12.85 16.30 6.51
CA HIS A 454 11.91 17.03 7.38
C HIS A 454 12.63 17.97 8.35
N ALA A 455 13.74 17.53 8.98
CA ALA A 455 14.48 18.36 9.94
C ALA A 455 14.98 19.66 9.28
N THR A 456 15.51 19.58 8.07
CA THR A 456 16.01 20.75 7.31
C THR A 456 14.87 21.69 6.94
N VAL A 457 13.79 21.14 6.34
CA VAL A 457 12.66 21.96 5.88
C VAL A 457 11.96 22.65 7.06
N ILE A 458 11.69 21.91 8.15
CA ILE A 458 11.05 22.47 9.34
C ILE A 458 11.93 23.57 9.97
N ALA A 459 13.24 23.34 10.05
CA ALA A 459 14.16 24.36 10.57
C ALA A 459 14.16 25.64 9.71
N GLN A 460 14.14 25.51 8.37
CA GLN A 460 14.07 26.67 7.46
C GLN A 460 12.77 27.44 7.64
N VAL A 461 11.62 26.75 7.65
CA VAL A 461 10.31 27.41 7.81
C VAL A 461 10.20 28.12 9.16
N ILE A 462 10.70 27.52 10.25
CA ILE A 462 10.68 28.16 11.57
C ILE A 462 11.60 29.37 11.59
N ALA A 463 12.81 29.27 11.01
CA ALA A 463 13.76 30.38 10.98
C ALA A 463 13.27 31.59 10.19
N GLU A 464 12.41 31.38 9.17
CA GLU A 464 11.78 32.47 8.42
C GLU A 464 10.67 33.17 9.22
N GLN A 465 10.11 32.55 10.25
CA GLN A 465 9.01 33.08 11.05
C GLN A 465 9.45 33.72 12.36
N LEU A 466 10.65 33.44 12.82
CA LEU A 466 11.23 33.96 14.08
C LEU A 466 12.27 35.05 13.82
#